data_309f1a8256a60aa15ef106753892b9e8
#
_entry.id   309f1a8256a60aa15ef106753892b9e8
#
_cell.length_a   1.000
_cell.length_b   1.000
_cell.length_c   1.000
_cell.angle_alpha   90.00
_cell.angle_beta   90.00
_cell.angle_gamma   90.00
#
_symmetry.space_group_name_H-M   'P 1'
#
loop_
_entity.id
_entity.type
_entity.pdbx_description
1 polymer ?
#
loop_
_entity_poly.entity_id
_entity_poly.type
_entity_poly.pdbx_seq_one_letter_code
_entity_poly.pdbx_strand_id
1 'polypeptide(L)'
;MQDAAYMVTVRFFCPDVPHLQKNPVFLYLSDGFQKPNPFAPDVVVATDAVIHKKLDAIWMLQSQIESLWATGDFQKVIPVPEEPQARQKRRKEVDDRIAGRDKGVADRYRSKLIEIYGPDKAKEIKYAEAFELCEYGR
;
A
#
# COMPACT_ATOMS: atom_id res chain seq x y z
N MET A 1 -10.38 12.82 4.90
CA MET A 1 -9.03 12.72 5.51
C MET A 1 -8.22 14.00 5.31
N GLN A 2 -8.20 14.65 4.14
CA GLN A 2 -7.52 15.93 3.89
C GLN A 2 -8.00 17.04 4.85
N ASP A 3 -9.32 17.17 5.04
CA ASP A 3 -9.90 18.15 5.98
C ASP A 3 -9.43 17.89 7.42
N ALA A 4 -9.32 16.60 7.81
CA ALA A 4 -8.79 16.23 9.12
C ALA A 4 -7.31 16.61 9.27
N ALA A 5 -6.51 16.54 8.20
CA ALA A 5 -5.11 16.94 8.22
C ALA A 5 -4.91 18.42 8.61
N TYR A 6 -5.81 19.29 8.15
CA TYR A 6 -5.83 20.68 8.58
C TYR A 6 -6.31 20.83 10.04
N MET A 7 -7.36 20.08 10.42
CA MET A 7 -8.05 20.25 11.69
C MET A 7 -7.29 19.75 12.92
N VAL A 8 -6.33 18.80 12.75
CA VAL A 8 -5.63 18.20 13.89
C VAL A 8 -4.81 19.18 14.73
N THR A 9 -4.47 20.36 14.20
CA THR A 9 -3.76 21.42 14.91
C THR A 9 -4.69 22.53 15.42
N VAL A 10 -5.97 22.47 15.11
CA VAL A 10 -6.94 23.52 15.49
C VAL A 10 -7.42 23.30 16.92
N ARG A 11 -6.99 24.18 17.83
CA ARG A 11 -7.18 24.07 19.28
C ARG A 11 -8.63 23.89 19.73
N PHE A 12 -9.57 24.56 19.08
CA PHE A 12 -10.98 24.61 19.52
C PHE A 12 -11.90 23.72 18.67
N PHE A 13 -11.35 22.93 17.76
CA PHE A 13 -12.16 22.04 16.94
C PHE A 13 -12.75 20.87 17.76
N CYS A 14 -11.94 20.29 18.65
CA CYS A 14 -12.35 19.29 19.64
C CYS A 14 -11.74 19.68 20.99
N PRO A 15 -12.37 20.57 21.77
CA PRO A 15 -11.75 21.16 22.96
C PRO A 15 -11.42 20.15 24.06
N ASP A 16 -12.11 19.01 24.07
CA ASP A 16 -11.89 17.93 25.04
C ASP A 16 -10.70 17.00 24.68
N VAL A 17 -10.12 17.20 23.49
CA VAL A 17 -8.98 16.41 22.99
C VAL A 17 -7.79 17.32 22.74
N PRO A 18 -6.58 16.99 23.27
CA PRO A 18 -5.40 17.78 22.97
C PRO A 18 -5.09 17.83 21.48
N HIS A 19 -5.01 19.05 20.91
CA HIS A 19 -4.61 19.26 19.53
C HIS A 19 -3.12 18.96 19.31
N LEU A 20 -2.74 18.58 18.10
CA LEU A 20 -1.34 18.41 17.75
C LEU A 20 -0.65 19.77 17.61
N GLN A 21 0.61 19.86 18.06
CA GLN A 21 1.42 21.08 17.93
C GLN A 21 1.98 21.25 16.50
N LYS A 22 2.06 20.16 15.75
CA LYS A 22 2.56 20.12 14.37
C LYS A 22 1.77 19.06 13.58
N ASN A 23 1.49 19.34 12.32
CA ASN A 23 0.91 18.34 11.42
C ASN A 23 1.88 17.16 11.26
N PRO A 24 1.40 15.91 11.32
CA PRO A 24 2.16 14.76 10.87
C PRO A 24 2.33 14.80 9.35
N VAL A 25 3.30 14.05 8.85
CA VAL A 25 3.42 13.82 7.40
C VAL A 25 2.30 12.90 6.96
N PHE A 26 1.52 13.34 5.99
CA PHE A 26 0.49 12.55 5.35
C PHE A 26 0.96 12.05 3.99
N LEU A 27 0.72 10.80 3.70
CA LEU A 27 1.10 10.16 2.45
C LEU A 27 -0.12 9.54 1.77
N TYR A 28 -0.28 9.80 0.49
CA TYR A 28 -1.25 9.09 -0.35
C TYR A 28 -0.67 7.76 -0.82
N LEU A 29 -1.48 6.72 -0.75
CA LEU A 29 -1.18 5.43 -1.38
C LEU A 29 -1.39 5.52 -2.89
N SER A 30 -0.64 4.73 -3.64
CA SER A 30 -0.80 4.66 -5.09
C SER A 30 -2.19 4.18 -5.48
N ASP A 31 -2.78 4.83 -6.46
CA ASP A 31 -4.03 4.43 -7.10
C ASP A 31 -3.93 4.51 -8.64
N GLY A 32 -5.00 4.17 -9.32
CA GLY A 32 -5.11 4.22 -10.78
C GLY A 32 -5.87 5.43 -11.31
N PHE A 33 -6.30 6.35 -10.44
CA PHE A 33 -7.07 7.52 -10.84
C PHE A 33 -6.20 8.54 -11.58
N GLN A 34 -6.82 9.21 -12.56
CA GLN A 34 -6.14 10.22 -13.40
C GLN A 34 -6.64 11.63 -13.10
N LYS A 35 -7.73 11.77 -12.35
CA LYS A 35 -8.36 13.04 -12.02
C LYS A 35 -8.50 13.20 -10.51
N PRO A 36 -8.28 14.41 -9.95
CA PRO A 36 -7.87 15.64 -10.66
C PRO A 36 -6.46 15.58 -11.23
N ASN A 37 -5.55 14.81 -10.60
CA ASN A 37 -4.17 14.62 -11.04
C ASN A 37 -3.81 13.13 -11.01
N PRO A 38 -2.98 12.64 -11.95
CA PRO A 38 -2.45 11.29 -11.86
C PRO A 38 -1.47 11.17 -10.67
N PHE A 39 -1.41 9.99 -10.07
CA PHE A 39 -0.48 9.69 -8.98
C PHE A 39 0.98 9.87 -9.42
N ALA A 40 1.72 10.69 -8.69
CA ALA A 40 3.14 10.99 -8.91
C ALA A 40 3.94 10.80 -7.61
N PRO A 41 4.64 9.66 -7.43
CA PRO A 41 5.26 9.36 -6.14
C PRO A 41 6.46 10.24 -5.83
N ASP A 42 6.48 10.78 -4.63
CA ASP A 42 7.65 11.46 -4.04
C ASP A 42 8.58 10.45 -3.37
N VAL A 43 8.01 9.40 -2.78
CA VAL A 43 8.73 8.38 -2.00
C VAL A 43 8.43 6.98 -2.53
N VAL A 44 9.48 6.18 -2.73
CA VAL A 44 9.35 4.75 -3.06
C VAL A 44 10.19 3.94 -2.07
N VAL A 45 9.53 3.02 -1.37
CA VAL A 45 10.14 2.25 -0.28
C VAL A 45 10.30 0.79 -0.70
N ALA A 46 11.52 0.25 -0.58
CA ALA A 46 11.80 -1.16 -0.78
C ALA A 46 11.14 -2.01 0.31
N THR A 47 10.40 -3.04 -0.07
CA THR A 47 9.64 -3.91 0.85
C THR A 47 10.15 -5.34 0.89
N ASP A 48 11.25 -5.68 0.23
CA ASP A 48 11.81 -7.03 0.13
C ASP A 48 11.96 -7.71 1.51
N ALA A 49 12.45 -6.98 2.50
CA ALA A 49 12.68 -7.51 3.85
C ALA A 49 11.38 -7.84 4.62
N VAL A 50 10.25 -7.25 4.21
CA VAL A 50 8.97 -7.33 4.94
C VAL A 50 7.81 -7.84 4.10
N ILE A 51 8.02 -8.18 2.84
CA ILE A 51 6.96 -8.63 1.94
C ILE A 51 6.18 -9.81 2.51
N HIS A 52 6.84 -10.76 3.17
CA HIS A 52 6.19 -11.90 3.80
C HIS A 52 5.19 -11.47 4.89
N LYS A 53 5.53 -10.46 5.71
CA LYS A 53 4.62 -9.93 6.74
C LYS A 53 3.39 -9.26 6.12
N LYS A 54 3.58 -8.55 5.00
CA LYS A 54 2.49 -7.94 4.24
C LYS A 54 1.54 -9.02 3.70
N LEU A 55 2.09 -10.08 3.11
CA LEU A 55 1.30 -11.21 2.59
C LEU A 55 0.51 -11.90 3.70
N ASP A 56 1.13 -12.12 4.86
CA ASP A 56 0.46 -12.69 6.03
C ASP A 56 -0.66 -11.78 6.54
N ALA A 57 -0.42 -10.48 6.64
CA ALA A 57 -1.44 -9.52 7.09
C ALA A 57 -2.63 -9.46 6.13
N ILE A 58 -2.39 -9.44 4.81
CA ILE A 58 -3.46 -9.44 3.81
C ILE A 58 -4.25 -10.75 3.86
N TRP A 59 -3.60 -11.88 4.10
CA TRP A 59 -4.27 -13.18 4.23
C TRP A 59 -5.29 -13.22 5.37
N MET A 60 -5.15 -12.37 6.39
CA MET A 60 -6.14 -12.25 7.46
C MET A 60 -7.41 -11.50 7.06
N LEU A 61 -7.41 -10.82 5.91
CA LEU A 61 -8.58 -10.10 5.38
C LEU A 61 -9.47 -11.04 4.58
N GLN A 62 -10.16 -11.97 5.26
CA GLN A 62 -10.90 -13.07 4.63
C GLN A 62 -11.85 -12.62 3.52
N SER A 63 -12.64 -11.57 3.75
CA SER A 63 -13.58 -11.05 2.73
C SER A 63 -12.87 -10.60 1.45
N GLN A 64 -11.68 -10.06 1.54
CA GLN A 64 -10.87 -9.64 0.39
C GLN A 64 -10.25 -10.86 -0.33
N ILE A 65 -9.82 -11.86 0.44
CA ILE A 65 -9.25 -13.10 -0.10
C ILE A 65 -10.31 -13.90 -0.87
N GLU A 66 -11.53 -13.92 -0.36
CA GLU A 66 -12.65 -14.67 -0.98
C GLU A 66 -13.30 -13.94 -2.16
N SER A 67 -13.11 -12.62 -2.30
CA SER A 67 -13.66 -11.82 -3.39
C SER A 67 -12.56 -11.27 -4.33
N LEU A 68 -12.06 -10.08 -4.06
CA LEU A 68 -11.13 -9.35 -4.93
C LEU A 68 -9.89 -10.18 -5.31
N TRP A 69 -9.23 -10.76 -4.31
CA TRP A 69 -7.98 -11.49 -4.56
C TRP A 69 -8.19 -12.88 -5.20
N ALA A 70 -9.37 -13.47 -4.98
CA ALA A 70 -9.75 -14.73 -5.63
C ALA A 70 -10.17 -14.54 -7.08
N THR A 71 -11.02 -13.54 -7.34
CA THR A 71 -11.76 -13.41 -8.60
C THR A 71 -11.41 -12.16 -9.41
N GLY A 72 -10.82 -11.14 -8.80
CA GLY A 72 -10.68 -9.80 -9.36
C GLY A 72 -11.98 -8.97 -9.33
N ASP A 73 -13.02 -9.47 -8.69
CA ASP A 73 -14.36 -8.89 -8.65
C ASP A 73 -14.93 -8.93 -7.24
N PHE A 74 -15.25 -7.77 -6.66
CA PHE A 74 -15.80 -7.67 -5.31
C PHE A 74 -17.19 -8.27 -5.16
N GLN A 75 -17.94 -8.45 -6.26
CA GLN A 75 -19.29 -8.99 -6.23
C GLN A 75 -19.30 -10.53 -6.24
N LYS A 76 -18.18 -11.14 -6.59
CA LYS A 76 -18.03 -12.61 -6.60
C LYS A 76 -17.29 -13.08 -5.37
N VAL A 77 -17.89 -14.00 -4.66
CA VAL A 77 -17.29 -14.61 -3.47
C VAL A 77 -16.99 -16.08 -3.76
N ILE A 78 -15.74 -16.48 -3.61
CA ILE A 78 -15.30 -17.87 -3.67
C ILE A 78 -14.63 -18.18 -2.32
N PRO A 79 -15.30 -18.91 -1.44
CA PRO A 79 -14.77 -19.24 -0.11
C PRO A 79 -13.38 -19.86 -0.17
N VAL A 80 -12.57 -19.58 0.84
CA VAL A 80 -11.28 -20.25 0.99
C VAL A 80 -11.51 -21.73 1.24
N PRO A 81 -10.90 -22.63 0.44
CA PRO A 81 -11.06 -24.07 0.63
C PRO A 81 -10.65 -24.53 2.01
N GLU A 82 -11.38 -25.47 2.61
CA GLU A 82 -11.01 -26.10 3.88
C GLU A 82 -9.94 -27.17 3.70
N GLU A 83 -9.92 -27.83 2.55
CA GLU A 83 -8.94 -28.87 2.21
C GLU A 83 -7.52 -28.25 2.17
N PRO A 84 -6.54 -28.83 2.91
CA PRO A 84 -5.23 -28.20 3.10
C PRO A 84 -4.46 -27.90 1.82
N GLN A 85 -4.46 -28.80 0.85
CA GLN A 85 -3.71 -28.61 -0.41
C GLN A 85 -4.36 -27.51 -1.27
N ALA A 86 -5.69 -27.51 -1.36
CA ALA A 86 -6.44 -26.49 -2.08
C ALA A 86 -6.31 -25.11 -1.42
N ARG A 87 -6.31 -25.06 -0.07
CA ARG A 87 -6.05 -23.84 0.72
C ARG A 87 -4.64 -23.29 0.47
N GLN A 88 -3.61 -24.15 0.47
CA GLN A 88 -2.24 -23.76 0.18
C GLN A 88 -2.09 -23.23 -1.25
N LYS A 89 -2.73 -23.87 -2.22
CA LYS A 89 -2.75 -23.41 -3.61
C LYS A 89 -3.38 -22.02 -3.72
N ARG A 90 -4.53 -21.80 -3.09
CA ARG A 90 -5.20 -20.49 -3.04
C ARG A 90 -4.29 -19.44 -2.39
N ARG A 91 -3.64 -19.77 -1.28
CA ARG A 91 -2.70 -18.88 -0.61
C ARG A 91 -1.60 -18.44 -1.57
N LYS A 92 -0.97 -19.38 -2.27
CA LYS A 92 0.09 -19.08 -3.24
C LYS A 92 -0.40 -18.20 -4.39
N GLU A 93 -1.59 -18.46 -4.94
CA GLU A 93 -2.17 -17.65 -6.02
C GLU A 93 -2.39 -16.19 -5.59
N VAL A 94 -2.87 -15.98 -4.37
CA VAL A 94 -3.07 -14.63 -3.79
C VAL A 94 -1.73 -13.96 -3.53
N ASP A 95 -0.79 -14.65 -2.92
CA ASP A 95 0.55 -14.13 -2.62
C ASP A 95 1.28 -13.72 -3.91
N ASP A 96 1.25 -14.55 -4.95
CA ASP A 96 1.87 -14.26 -6.25
C ASP A 96 1.24 -13.00 -6.90
N ARG A 97 -0.07 -12.82 -6.78
CA ARG A 97 -0.77 -11.63 -7.30
C ARG A 97 -0.36 -10.35 -6.57
N ILE A 98 -0.30 -10.40 -5.24
CA ILE A 98 0.07 -9.24 -4.41
C ILE A 98 1.55 -8.89 -4.64
N ALA A 99 2.43 -9.89 -4.58
CA ALA A 99 3.86 -9.70 -4.83
C ALA A 99 4.13 -9.20 -6.25
N GLY A 100 3.35 -9.68 -7.24
CA GLY A 100 3.43 -9.22 -8.63
C GLY A 100 3.08 -7.74 -8.77
N ARG A 101 2.09 -7.25 -8.01
CA ARG A 101 1.76 -5.82 -7.97
C ARG A 101 2.92 -4.99 -7.40
N ASP A 102 3.48 -5.39 -6.26
CA ASP A 102 4.59 -4.68 -5.61
C ASP A 102 5.86 -4.73 -6.46
N LYS A 103 6.07 -5.84 -7.19
CA LYS A 103 7.13 -5.93 -8.21
C LYS A 103 6.90 -4.92 -9.34
N GLY A 104 5.67 -4.81 -9.83
CA GLY A 104 5.31 -3.82 -10.86
C GLY A 104 5.57 -2.39 -10.40
N VAL A 105 5.38 -2.07 -9.12
CA VAL A 105 5.72 -0.76 -8.53
C VAL A 105 7.25 -0.56 -8.54
N ALA A 106 8.04 -1.55 -8.09
CA ALA A 106 9.50 -1.48 -8.11
C ALA A 106 10.05 -1.28 -9.53
N ASP A 107 9.50 -1.98 -10.51
CA ASP A 107 9.92 -1.86 -11.90
C ASP A 107 9.55 -0.49 -12.50
N ARG A 108 8.32 -0.01 -12.25
CA ARG A 108 7.81 1.29 -12.74
C ARG A 108 8.61 2.47 -12.19
N TYR A 109 8.96 2.43 -10.91
CA TYR A 109 9.63 3.54 -10.23
C TYR A 109 11.10 3.24 -9.94
N ARG A 110 11.76 2.47 -10.81
CA ARG A 110 13.17 2.11 -10.69
C ARG A 110 14.10 3.31 -10.58
N SER A 111 13.82 4.37 -11.31
CA SER A 111 14.57 5.63 -11.24
C SER A 111 14.54 6.26 -9.84
N LYS A 112 13.39 6.25 -9.18
CA LYS A 112 13.25 6.73 -7.79
C LYS A 112 13.98 5.83 -6.80
N LEU A 113 13.95 4.53 -6.99
CA LEU A 113 14.74 3.61 -6.16
C LEU A 113 16.24 3.85 -6.32
N ILE A 114 16.71 4.15 -7.54
CA ILE A 114 18.13 4.51 -7.78
C ILE A 114 18.48 5.81 -7.07
N GLU A 115 17.62 6.81 -7.12
CA GLU A 115 17.80 8.10 -6.44
C GLU A 115 17.95 7.92 -4.92
N ILE A 116 17.10 7.07 -4.32
CA ILE A 116 17.01 6.90 -2.86
C ILE A 116 18.08 5.92 -2.33
N TYR A 117 18.28 4.79 -3.00
CA TYR A 117 19.11 3.69 -2.51
C TYR A 117 20.47 3.56 -3.21
N GLY A 118 20.69 4.30 -4.29
CA GLY A 118 21.84 4.15 -5.17
C GLY A 118 21.67 3.04 -6.21
N PRO A 119 22.43 3.09 -7.32
CA PRO A 119 22.23 2.22 -8.48
C PRO A 119 22.44 0.73 -8.18
N ASP A 120 23.39 0.38 -7.34
CA ASP A 120 23.70 -1.03 -7.07
C ASP A 120 22.62 -1.68 -6.20
N LYS A 121 22.25 -1.05 -5.08
CA LYS A 121 21.20 -1.56 -4.21
C LYS A 121 19.84 -1.57 -4.90
N ALA A 122 19.54 -0.57 -5.71
CA ALA A 122 18.28 -0.50 -6.44
C ALA A 122 18.07 -1.66 -7.42
N LYS A 123 19.14 -2.22 -7.99
CA LYS A 123 19.05 -3.39 -8.90
C LYS A 123 18.57 -4.65 -8.18
N GLU A 124 18.85 -4.77 -6.88
CA GLU A 124 18.48 -5.93 -6.07
C GLU A 124 17.04 -5.87 -5.54
N ILE A 125 16.45 -4.64 -5.49
CA ILE A 125 15.09 -4.42 -4.99
C ILE A 125 14.08 -5.04 -5.96
N LYS A 126 13.30 -5.99 -5.46
CA LYS A 126 12.26 -6.72 -6.20
C LYS A 126 10.87 -6.19 -5.94
N TYR A 127 10.61 -5.70 -4.72
CA TYR A 127 9.30 -5.27 -4.27
C TYR A 127 9.38 -3.86 -3.68
N ALA A 128 8.41 -3.02 -4.01
CA ALA A 128 8.34 -1.67 -3.48
C ALA A 128 6.89 -1.19 -3.30
N GLU A 129 6.73 -0.21 -2.43
CA GLU A 129 5.53 0.62 -2.32
C GLU A 129 5.85 2.06 -2.65
N ALA A 130 4.92 2.75 -3.30
CA ALA A 130 5.08 4.14 -3.71
C ALA A 130 4.07 5.03 -2.99
N PHE A 131 4.50 6.21 -2.59
CA PHE A 131 3.70 7.18 -1.85
C PHE A 131 3.89 8.57 -2.43
N GLU A 132 2.80 9.33 -2.50
CA GLU A 132 2.78 10.74 -2.84
C GLU A 132 2.62 11.57 -1.57
N LEU A 133 3.42 12.63 -1.41
CA LEU A 133 3.39 13.48 -0.24
C LEU A 133 2.20 14.43 -0.30
N CYS A 134 1.35 14.39 0.74
CA CYS A 134 0.28 15.35 0.89
C CYS A 134 0.82 16.75 1.20
N GLU A 135 0.30 17.77 0.53
CA GLU A 135 0.72 19.17 0.73
C GLU A 135 0.48 19.67 2.16
N TYR A 136 -0.52 19.15 2.86
CA TYR A 136 -0.86 19.55 4.24
C TYR A 136 0.11 19.04 5.31
N GLY A 137 1.09 18.21 4.98
CA GLY A 137 2.03 17.63 5.93
C GLY A 137 3.47 18.14 5.83
N ARG A 138 3.66 19.30 5.19
CA ARG A 138 4.99 19.90 5.00
C ARG A 138 5.40 20.84 6.10
#